data_82afebd41b25cdf5c075544b813e7f82
#
_entry.id   82afebd41b25cdf5c075544b813e7f82
#
_cell.length_a   1.000
_cell.length_b   1.000
_cell.length_c   1.000
_cell.angle_alpha   90.00
_cell.angle_beta   90.00
_cell.angle_gamma   90.00
#
_symmetry.space_group_name_H-M   'P 1'
#
loop_
_entity.id
_entity.type
_entity.pdbx_description
1 polymer ?
#
loop_
_entity_poly.entity_id
_entity_poly.type
_entity_poly.pdbx_seq_one_letter_code
_entity_poly.pdbx_strand_id
1 'polypeptide(L)'
;MEGLYLYCIREKTESAPSFATKGIDGRGKVFIFPYRELEAVISEVSLDEFGSEEVQKKAQEDPLWIREKAVIHENVIEEAMRKEDKISSLIPMRFGIIFKDEKSLEEELSKDYPKIKSVLENLKGKQEWSIKIYLKDKETFEKLIKEKNETIKEKEKEIASLPEGLAFFMEEELKEIIAKEINKELNNFAEDIFERLKDFSFDLAKGKLLEKELTGKEKPMVLNVSCLILEDRIEDFKKGVEALDQGINTKGFYLEYSGPWPVYNFSVY
;
A
#
# COMPACT_ATOMS: atom_id res chain seq x y z
N MET A 1 25.39 -18.18 14.09
CA MET A 1 24.42 -18.11 15.22
C MET A 1 23.02 -18.12 14.66
N GLU A 2 22.06 -18.76 15.38
CA GLU A 2 20.66 -18.77 14.97
C GLU A 2 19.87 -17.64 15.66
N GLY A 3 18.91 -17.08 14.95
CA GLY A 3 17.99 -16.07 15.42
C GLY A 3 16.57 -16.41 14.99
N LEU A 4 15.60 -15.58 15.40
CA LEU A 4 14.17 -15.75 15.11
C LEU A 4 13.68 -14.60 14.24
N TYR A 5 13.21 -14.92 13.04
CA TYR A 5 12.56 -13.97 12.14
C TYR A 5 11.07 -13.90 12.46
N LEU A 6 10.55 -12.69 12.71
CA LEU A 6 9.14 -12.45 13.05
C LEU A 6 8.37 -11.95 11.82
N TYR A 7 7.31 -12.67 11.45
CA TYR A 7 6.43 -12.32 10.32
C TYR A 7 5.23 -11.47 10.74
N CYS A 8 4.52 -11.93 11.75
CA CYS A 8 3.33 -11.23 12.26
C CYS A 8 2.99 -11.66 13.70
N ILE A 9 2.12 -10.88 14.32
CA ILE A 9 1.53 -11.18 15.63
C ILE A 9 0.01 -11.21 15.46
N ARG A 10 -0.66 -12.18 16.10
CA ARG A 10 -2.11 -12.32 16.06
C ARG A 10 -2.66 -12.80 17.41
N GLU A 11 -3.97 -12.77 17.60
CA GLU A 11 -4.62 -13.43 18.71
C GLU A 11 -4.46 -14.95 18.59
N LYS A 12 -4.37 -15.62 19.76
CA LYS A 12 -4.28 -17.07 19.85
C LYS A 12 -5.49 -17.72 19.19
N THR A 13 -5.22 -18.72 18.37
CA THR A 13 -6.25 -19.49 17.67
C THR A 13 -6.44 -20.86 18.32
N GLU A 14 -7.65 -21.43 18.23
CA GLU A 14 -7.96 -22.76 18.78
C GLU A 14 -7.22 -23.89 18.05
N SER A 15 -6.94 -23.71 16.76
CA SER A 15 -6.19 -24.67 15.93
C SER A 15 -4.89 -24.05 15.46
N ALA A 16 -3.76 -24.72 15.74
CA ALA A 16 -2.48 -24.29 15.19
C ALA A 16 -2.50 -24.39 13.65
N PRO A 17 -2.22 -23.32 12.90
CA PRO A 17 -2.11 -23.42 11.45
C PRO A 17 -0.89 -24.24 11.07
N SER A 18 -1.01 -24.98 9.97
CA SER A 18 0.14 -25.55 9.29
C SER A 18 0.55 -24.59 8.18
N PHE A 19 1.82 -24.18 8.16
CA PHE A 19 2.37 -23.36 7.11
C PHE A 19 2.93 -24.25 6.00
N ALA A 20 2.51 -24.00 4.76
CA ALA A 20 3.05 -24.65 3.58
C ALA A 20 4.34 -23.95 3.10
N THR A 21 4.40 -22.63 3.29
CA THR A 21 5.56 -21.81 2.97
C THR A 21 6.69 -22.10 3.97
N LYS A 22 7.92 -22.26 3.43
CA LYS A 22 9.13 -22.39 4.25
C LYS A 22 9.50 -21.03 4.85
N GLY A 23 10.36 -21.07 5.88
CA GLY A 23 10.92 -19.86 6.48
C GLY A 23 11.68 -19.00 5.47
N ILE A 24 11.98 -17.77 5.88
CA ILE A 24 12.58 -16.72 5.04
C ILE A 24 13.92 -17.14 4.41
N ASP A 25 14.66 -18.05 5.05
CA ASP A 25 15.89 -18.63 4.54
C ASP A 25 15.65 -19.66 3.42
N GLY A 26 14.40 -20.09 3.20
CA GLY A 26 13.99 -21.15 2.28
C GLY A 26 14.22 -22.58 2.79
N ARG A 27 14.67 -22.75 4.03
CA ARG A 27 15.04 -24.06 4.63
C ARG A 27 14.23 -24.40 5.86
N GLY A 28 14.17 -23.46 6.82
CA GLY A 28 13.49 -23.63 8.10
C GLY A 28 11.98 -23.80 7.97
N LYS A 29 11.34 -24.23 9.04
CA LYS A 29 9.88 -24.28 9.14
C LYS A 29 9.37 -22.97 9.75
N VAL A 30 8.20 -22.54 9.31
CA VAL A 30 7.43 -21.51 10.00
C VAL A 30 6.65 -22.17 11.13
N PHE A 31 6.67 -21.58 12.30
CA PHE A 31 5.98 -22.09 13.49
C PHE A 31 5.44 -20.97 14.37
N ILE A 32 4.63 -21.35 15.35
CA ILE A 32 3.98 -20.43 16.28
C ILE A 32 4.79 -20.38 17.58
N PHE A 33 5.11 -19.18 18.03
CA PHE A 33 5.60 -18.89 19.36
C PHE A 33 4.43 -18.32 20.19
N PRO A 34 3.88 -19.08 21.17
CA PRO A 34 2.76 -18.62 21.97
C PRO A 34 3.24 -17.67 23.07
N TYR A 35 2.55 -16.56 23.25
CA TYR A 35 2.79 -15.62 24.33
C TYR A 35 1.47 -15.12 24.92
N ARG A 36 1.08 -15.61 26.10
CA ARG A 36 -0.21 -15.30 26.74
C ARG A 36 -1.39 -15.58 25.80
N GLU A 37 -2.13 -14.54 25.38
CA GLU A 37 -3.26 -14.61 24.44
C GLU A 37 -2.83 -14.28 23.00
N LEU A 38 -1.54 -14.13 22.76
CA LEU A 38 -0.96 -13.83 21.46
C LEU A 38 -0.22 -15.03 20.88
N GLU A 39 -0.07 -15.01 19.59
CA GLU A 39 0.78 -15.90 18.81
C GLU A 39 1.69 -15.07 17.90
N ALA A 40 3.00 -15.26 18.03
CA ALA A 40 3.96 -14.75 17.06
C ALA A 40 4.25 -15.82 16.01
N VAL A 41 4.14 -15.48 14.72
CA VAL A 41 4.50 -16.36 13.61
C VAL A 41 5.96 -16.11 13.27
N ILE A 42 6.79 -17.13 13.43
CA ILE A 42 8.25 -17.02 13.34
C ILE A 42 8.89 -18.17 12.55
N SER A 43 10.13 -17.98 12.14
CA SER A 43 11.04 -19.05 11.69
C SER A 43 12.44 -18.83 12.23
N GLU A 44 13.21 -19.90 12.35
CA GLU A 44 14.63 -19.79 12.62
C GLU A 44 15.37 -19.24 11.39
N VAL A 45 16.43 -18.45 11.62
CA VAL A 45 17.30 -17.92 10.57
C VAL A 45 18.75 -17.86 11.04
N SER A 46 19.70 -18.01 10.12
CA SER A 46 21.10 -17.76 10.42
C SER A 46 21.37 -16.26 10.53
N LEU A 47 21.86 -15.80 11.68
CA LEU A 47 22.27 -14.41 11.87
C LEU A 47 23.47 -14.01 10.99
N ASP A 48 24.25 -14.99 10.54
CA ASP A 48 25.37 -14.75 9.60
C ASP A 48 24.85 -14.41 8.18
N GLU A 49 23.61 -14.78 7.85
CA GLU A 49 22.94 -14.47 6.57
C GLU A 49 21.92 -13.34 6.68
N PHE A 50 21.21 -13.28 7.80
CA PHE A 50 20.08 -12.37 8.05
C PHE A 50 20.37 -11.34 9.15
N GLY A 51 21.63 -11.19 9.59
CA GLY A 51 22.00 -10.09 10.49
C GLY A 51 21.69 -8.73 9.86
N SER A 52 21.40 -7.72 10.68
CA SER A 52 20.95 -6.41 10.20
C SER A 52 21.91 -5.77 9.19
N GLU A 53 23.23 -5.92 9.38
CA GLU A 53 24.25 -5.41 8.46
C GLU A 53 24.23 -6.16 7.13
N GLU A 54 24.09 -7.49 7.16
CA GLU A 54 24.06 -8.33 5.95
C GLU A 54 22.79 -8.10 5.13
N VAL A 55 21.62 -7.97 5.80
CA VAL A 55 20.36 -7.63 5.12
C VAL A 55 20.43 -6.25 4.47
N GLN A 56 20.99 -5.24 5.15
CA GLN A 56 21.18 -3.92 4.58
C GLN A 56 22.11 -3.92 3.37
N LYS A 57 23.23 -4.67 3.47
CA LYS A 57 24.17 -4.83 2.36
C LYS A 57 23.51 -5.51 1.17
N LYS A 58 22.83 -6.63 1.38
CA LYS A 58 22.11 -7.35 0.31
C LYS A 58 20.99 -6.51 -0.29
N ALA A 59 20.30 -5.69 0.50
CA ALA A 59 19.26 -4.77 0.00
C ALA A 59 19.80 -3.75 -1.01
N GLN A 60 21.07 -3.35 -0.89
CA GLN A 60 21.72 -2.41 -1.80
C GLN A 60 22.37 -3.13 -3.00
N GLU A 61 22.97 -4.29 -2.79
CA GLU A 61 23.79 -5.00 -3.77
C GLU A 61 22.98 -6.00 -4.61
N ASP A 62 21.90 -6.59 -4.06
CA ASP A 62 21.08 -7.63 -4.70
C ASP A 62 19.57 -7.39 -4.57
N PRO A 63 19.00 -6.53 -5.41
CA PRO A 63 17.56 -6.27 -5.43
C PRO A 63 16.69 -7.52 -5.70
N LEU A 64 17.23 -8.51 -6.41
CA LEU A 64 16.50 -9.76 -6.70
C LEU A 64 16.36 -10.62 -5.44
N TRP A 65 17.42 -10.70 -4.63
CA TRP A 65 17.37 -11.41 -3.35
C TRP A 65 16.33 -10.79 -2.42
N ILE A 66 16.33 -9.46 -2.27
CA ILE A 66 15.32 -8.77 -1.46
C ILE A 66 13.91 -9.06 -1.95
N ARG A 67 13.69 -8.99 -3.27
CA ARG A 67 12.38 -9.28 -3.86
C ARG A 67 11.92 -10.71 -3.58
N GLU A 68 12.81 -11.69 -3.73
CA GLU A 68 12.51 -13.10 -3.43
C GLU A 68 12.12 -13.27 -1.96
N LYS A 69 12.91 -12.70 -1.04
CA LYS A 69 12.63 -12.79 0.40
C LYS A 69 11.37 -12.04 0.81
N ALA A 70 11.07 -10.89 0.22
CA ALA A 70 9.83 -10.17 0.45
C ALA A 70 8.60 -10.99 0.03
N VAL A 71 8.68 -11.73 -1.09
CA VAL A 71 7.60 -12.64 -1.52
C VAL A 71 7.38 -13.77 -0.50
N ILE A 72 8.45 -14.37 0.02
CA ILE A 72 8.34 -15.42 1.05
C ILE A 72 7.70 -14.83 2.33
N HIS A 73 8.16 -13.65 2.75
CA HIS A 73 7.61 -12.94 3.90
C HIS A 73 6.11 -12.71 3.77
N GLU A 74 5.65 -12.15 2.65
CA GLU A 74 4.24 -11.91 2.37
C GLU A 74 3.43 -13.22 2.34
N ASN A 75 3.92 -14.26 1.68
CA ASN A 75 3.23 -15.55 1.61
C ASN A 75 2.98 -16.13 3.01
N VAL A 76 3.94 -16.05 3.93
CA VAL A 76 3.78 -16.52 5.31
C VAL A 76 2.71 -15.70 6.03
N ILE A 77 2.71 -14.38 5.88
CA ILE A 77 1.71 -13.51 6.50
C ILE A 77 0.31 -13.79 5.93
N GLU A 78 0.19 -13.96 4.61
CA GLU A 78 -1.07 -14.32 3.98
C GLU A 78 -1.58 -15.69 4.46
N GLU A 79 -0.71 -16.69 4.61
CA GLU A 79 -1.09 -17.99 5.20
C GLU A 79 -1.55 -17.83 6.65
N ALA A 80 -0.85 -17.00 7.45
CA ALA A 80 -1.22 -16.70 8.83
C ALA A 80 -2.55 -15.97 8.96
N MET A 81 -2.89 -15.14 7.98
CA MET A 81 -4.12 -14.36 7.91
C MET A 81 -5.32 -15.24 7.54
N ARG A 82 -5.14 -16.25 6.71
CA ARG A 82 -6.21 -17.14 6.22
C ARG A 82 -6.51 -18.24 7.24
N LYS A 83 -7.76 -18.37 7.64
CA LYS A 83 -8.25 -19.45 8.49
C LYS A 83 -9.53 -20.02 7.86
N GLU A 84 -9.42 -21.18 7.21
CA GLU A 84 -10.53 -21.77 6.45
C GLU A 84 -11.13 -20.75 5.48
N ASP A 85 -12.41 -20.38 5.63
CA ASP A 85 -13.10 -19.39 4.80
C ASP A 85 -13.10 -17.98 5.43
N LYS A 86 -12.33 -17.74 6.51
CA LYS A 86 -12.29 -16.46 7.23
C LYS A 86 -10.90 -15.84 7.17
N ILE A 87 -10.89 -14.53 7.23
CA ILE A 87 -9.68 -13.73 7.35
C ILE A 87 -9.54 -13.30 8.80
N SER A 88 -8.42 -13.66 9.43
CA SER A 88 -8.12 -13.27 10.80
C SER A 88 -7.31 -11.98 10.79
N SER A 89 -7.66 -11.05 11.68
CA SER A 89 -6.88 -9.86 11.92
C SER A 89 -5.53 -10.24 12.53
N LEU A 90 -4.47 -9.63 12.00
CA LEU A 90 -3.11 -9.79 12.51
C LEU A 90 -2.34 -8.48 12.34
N ILE A 91 -1.25 -8.33 13.04
CA ILE A 91 -0.29 -7.24 12.88
C ILE A 91 0.87 -7.77 12.05
N PRO A 92 0.97 -7.41 10.76
CA PRO A 92 2.10 -7.80 9.93
C PRO A 92 3.35 -7.03 10.35
N MET A 93 4.48 -7.71 10.45
CA MET A 93 5.75 -7.06 10.71
C MET A 93 6.36 -6.52 9.42
N ARG A 94 7.18 -5.49 9.55
CA ARG A 94 8.02 -5.06 8.43
C ARG A 94 9.07 -6.12 8.14
N PHE A 95 9.47 -6.21 6.90
CA PHE A 95 10.56 -7.10 6.48
C PHE A 95 11.83 -6.87 7.31
N GLY A 96 12.45 -7.97 7.78
CA GLY A 96 13.73 -7.93 8.47
C GLY A 96 13.66 -7.75 10.00
N ILE A 97 12.52 -7.99 10.64
CA ILE A 97 12.42 -8.00 12.11
C ILE A 97 12.94 -9.35 12.63
N ILE A 98 14.08 -9.32 13.31
CA ILE A 98 14.81 -10.51 13.77
C ILE A 98 15.21 -10.34 15.23
N PHE A 99 14.99 -11.38 16.00
CA PHE A 99 15.39 -11.50 17.42
C PHE A 99 16.55 -12.50 17.54
N LYS A 100 17.47 -12.25 18.47
CA LYS A 100 18.62 -13.14 18.67
C LYS A 100 18.23 -14.47 19.32
N ASP A 101 17.13 -14.51 20.08
CA ASP A 101 16.65 -15.66 20.82
C ASP A 101 15.19 -15.47 21.26
N GLU A 102 14.56 -16.52 21.79
CA GLU A 102 13.18 -16.49 22.32
C GLU A 102 13.02 -15.46 23.45
N LYS A 103 14.02 -15.32 24.30
CA LYS A 103 13.97 -14.39 25.43
C LYS A 103 13.85 -12.94 24.95
N SER A 104 14.61 -12.55 23.94
CA SER A 104 14.54 -11.19 23.37
C SER A 104 13.20 -10.93 22.66
N LEU A 105 12.61 -11.93 22.02
CA LEU A 105 11.26 -11.86 21.47
C LEU A 105 10.22 -11.71 22.59
N GLU A 106 10.32 -12.50 23.64
CA GLU A 106 9.40 -12.45 24.78
C GLU A 106 9.46 -11.11 25.52
N GLU A 107 10.66 -10.54 25.72
CA GLU A 107 10.86 -9.22 26.31
C GLU A 107 10.15 -8.12 25.48
N GLU A 108 10.24 -8.14 24.15
CA GLU A 108 9.57 -7.17 23.28
C GLU A 108 8.05 -7.36 23.29
N LEU A 109 7.57 -8.61 23.19
CA LEU A 109 6.14 -8.91 23.31
C LEU A 109 5.57 -8.47 24.66
N SER A 110 6.34 -8.63 25.75
CA SER A 110 5.93 -8.21 27.10
C SER A 110 5.81 -6.70 27.21
N LYS A 111 6.80 -5.97 26.69
CA LYS A 111 6.89 -4.51 26.72
C LYS A 111 5.73 -3.87 25.97
N ASP A 112 5.42 -4.38 24.79
CA ASP A 112 4.41 -3.80 23.90
C ASP A 112 3.03 -4.48 23.99
N TYR A 113 2.86 -5.46 24.89
CA TYR A 113 1.64 -6.25 25.03
C TYR A 113 0.34 -5.43 25.04
N PRO A 114 0.21 -4.34 25.86
CA PRO A 114 -1.03 -3.56 25.88
C PRO A 114 -1.33 -2.89 24.53
N LYS A 115 -0.29 -2.42 23.83
CA LYS A 115 -0.44 -1.78 22.52
C LYS A 115 -0.85 -2.81 21.47
N ILE A 116 -0.16 -3.96 21.42
CA ILE A 116 -0.47 -5.07 20.51
C ILE A 116 -1.93 -5.49 20.68
N LYS A 117 -2.40 -5.68 21.91
CA LYS A 117 -3.80 -6.03 22.20
C LYS A 117 -4.77 -4.96 21.69
N SER A 118 -4.50 -3.70 21.96
CA SER A 118 -5.34 -2.59 21.50
C SER A 118 -5.43 -2.52 19.98
N VAL A 119 -4.32 -2.74 19.27
CA VAL A 119 -4.30 -2.75 17.81
C VAL A 119 -5.09 -3.93 17.26
N LEU A 120 -4.89 -5.14 17.78
CA LEU A 120 -5.64 -6.34 17.37
C LEU A 120 -7.15 -6.18 17.58
N GLU A 121 -7.58 -5.64 18.72
CA GLU A 121 -8.98 -5.31 18.99
C GLU A 121 -9.55 -4.29 17.97
N ASN A 122 -8.77 -3.25 17.66
CA ASN A 122 -9.18 -2.26 16.66
C ASN A 122 -9.27 -2.84 15.24
N LEU A 123 -8.47 -3.85 14.91
CA LEU A 123 -8.48 -4.50 13.59
C LEU A 123 -9.55 -5.60 13.46
N LYS A 124 -10.12 -6.05 14.57
CA LYS A 124 -11.07 -7.16 14.59
C LYS A 124 -12.28 -6.90 13.71
N GLY A 125 -12.62 -7.85 12.85
CA GLY A 125 -13.74 -7.74 11.90
C GLY A 125 -13.52 -6.69 10.81
N LYS A 126 -12.27 -6.36 10.48
CA LYS A 126 -11.91 -5.41 9.43
C LYS A 126 -10.87 -5.99 8.49
N GLN A 127 -10.89 -5.52 7.26
CA GLN A 127 -9.96 -5.93 6.19
C GLN A 127 -9.37 -4.70 5.51
N GLU A 128 -8.08 -4.77 5.17
CA GLU A 128 -7.42 -3.74 4.37
C GLU A 128 -7.57 -4.03 2.88
N TRP A 129 -8.02 -3.02 2.13
CA TRP A 129 -8.14 -3.03 0.68
C TRP A 129 -7.38 -1.86 0.07
N SER A 130 -6.75 -2.07 -1.07
CA SER A 130 -6.01 -1.02 -1.78
C SER A 130 -6.82 -0.50 -2.96
N ILE A 131 -6.88 0.82 -3.11
CA ILE A 131 -7.42 1.52 -4.29
C ILE A 131 -6.31 2.32 -4.92
N LYS A 132 -6.13 2.14 -6.23
CA LYS A 132 -5.17 2.89 -7.05
C LYS A 132 -5.89 3.47 -8.25
N ILE A 133 -5.70 4.77 -8.49
CA ILE A 133 -6.29 5.46 -9.64
C ILE A 133 -5.18 5.99 -10.53
N TYR A 134 -5.38 5.80 -11.82
CA TYR A 134 -4.43 6.16 -12.85
C TYR A 134 -5.09 7.09 -13.89
N LEU A 135 -4.32 8.02 -14.40
CA LEU A 135 -4.73 8.85 -15.54
C LEU A 135 -4.59 8.04 -16.84
N LYS A 136 -5.71 7.72 -17.45
CA LYS A 136 -5.79 6.87 -18.64
C LYS A 136 -5.27 7.56 -19.90
N ASP A 137 -5.64 8.83 -20.06
CA ASP A 137 -5.34 9.65 -21.23
C ASP A 137 -4.97 11.08 -20.81
N LYS A 138 -3.66 11.33 -20.76
CA LYS A 138 -3.12 12.64 -20.40
C LYS A 138 -3.48 13.73 -21.41
N GLU A 139 -3.49 13.42 -22.71
CA GLU A 139 -3.76 14.39 -23.78
C GLU A 139 -5.22 14.84 -23.72
N THR A 140 -6.15 13.91 -23.58
CA THR A 140 -7.57 14.22 -23.41
C THR A 140 -7.81 15.05 -22.15
N PHE A 141 -7.15 14.71 -21.03
CA PHE A 141 -7.27 15.47 -19.79
C PHE A 141 -6.71 16.90 -19.94
N GLU A 142 -5.54 17.05 -20.53
CA GLU A 142 -4.93 18.36 -20.81
C GLU A 142 -5.84 19.21 -21.71
N LYS A 143 -6.42 18.62 -22.75
CA LYS A 143 -7.37 19.31 -23.63
C LYS A 143 -8.59 19.81 -22.88
N LEU A 144 -9.17 18.98 -22.01
CA LEU A 144 -10.30 19.37 -21.16
C LEU A 144 -9.96 20.54 -20.22
N ILE A 145 -8.74 20.56 -19.67
CA ILE A 145 -8.28 21.67 -18.82
C ILE A 145 -8.18 22.95 -19.64
N LYS A 146 -7.53 22.91 -20.79
CA LYS A 146 -7.42 24.08 -21.70
C LYS A 146 -8.79 24.62 -22.11
N GLU A 147 -9.72 23.72 -22.45
CA GLU A 147 -11.08 24.11 -22.86
C GLU A 147 -11.91 24.73 -21.73
N LYS A 148 -11.62 24.43 -20.47
CA LYS A 148 -12.36 24.94 -19.31
C LYS A 148 -11.74 26.17 -18.66
N ASN A 149 -10.44 26.40 -18.86
CA ASN A 149 -9.71 27.47 -18.18
C ASN A 149 -9.65 28.73 -19.06
N GLU A 150 -10.43 29.76 -18.68
CA GLU A 150 -10.50 31.00 -19.44
C GLU A 150 -9.15 31.74 -19.51
N THR A 151 -8.34 31.70 -18.46
CA THR A 151 -7.01 32.32 -18.45
C THR A 151 -6.08 31.70 -19.49
N ILE A 152 -6.14 30.36 -19.64
CA ILE A 152 -5.36 29.65 -20.67
C ILE A 152 -5.83 30.07 -22.07
N LYS A 153 -7.14 30.12 -22.29
CA LYS A 153 -7.71 30.53 -23.59
C LYS A 153 -7.35 31.97 -23.96
N GLU A 154 -7.38 32.89 -22.99
CA GLU A 154 -7.01 34.29 -23.22
C GLU A 154 -5.53 34.40 -23.59
N LYS A 155 -4.65 33.69 -22.86
CA LYS A 155 -3.21 33.64 -23.19
C LYS A 155 -2.93 33.02 -24.57
N GLU A 156 -3.60 31.94 -24.95
CA GLU A 156 -3.48 31.34 -26.28
C GLU A 156 -3.87 32.33 -27.38
N LYS A 157 -4.93 33.12 -27.19
CA LYS A 157 -5.34 34.18 -28.14
C LYS A 157 -4.32 35.32 -28.23
N GLU A 158 -3.79 35.74 -27.07
CA GLU A 158 -2.76 36.76 -27.00
C GLU A 158 -1.51 36.32 -27.77
N ILE A 159 -1.01 35.13 -27.50
CA ILE A 159 0.17 34.54 -28.16
C ILE A 159 -0.01 34.46 -29.68
N ALA A 160 -1.20 34.05 -30.14
CA ALA A 160 -1.51 33.94 -31.56
C ALA A 160 -1.45 35.29 -32.30
N SER A 161 -1.50 36.43 -31.60
CA SER A 161 -1.39 37.78 -32.17
C SER A 161 0.02 38.37 -32.16
N LEU A 162 1.00 37.69 -31.59
CA LEU A 162 2.37 38.17 -31.39
C LEU A 162 3.30 37.82 -32.54
N PRO A 163 4.39 38.60 -32.76
CA PRO A 163 5.47 38.19 -33.63
C PRO A 163 6.14 36.91 -33.19
N GLU A 164 6.59 36.08 -34.13
CA GLU A 164 7.10 34.72 -33.93
C GLU A 164 8.14 34.60 -32.80
N GLY A 165 9.10 35.52 -32.75
CA GLY A 165 10.15 35.49 -31.70
C GLY A 165 9.64 35.74 -30.26
N LEU A 166 8.58 36.55 -30.09
CA LEU A 166 7.97 36.82 -28.78
C LEU A 166 6.97 35.72 -28.42
N ALA A 167 6.23 35.22 -29.40
CA ALA A 167 5.30 34.12 -29.26
C ALA A 167 5.99 32.89 -28.64
N PHE A 168 7.19 32.55 -29.12
CA PHE A 168 7.96 31.41 -28.60
C PHE A 168 8.21 31.48 -27.09
N PHE A 169 8.63 32.62 -26.55
CA PHE A 169 8.83 32.77 -25.10
C PHE A 169 7.53 32.66 -24.30
N MET A 170 6.45 33.23 -24.82
CA MET A 170 5.16 33.18 -24.16
C MET A 170 4.51 31.79 -24.24
N GLU A 171 4.79 31.02 -25.28
CA GLU A 171 4.39 29.62 -25.39
C GLU A 171 5.06 28.76 -24.29
N GLU A 172 6.35 28.97 -23.99
CA GLU A 172 7.03 28.27 -22.91
C GLU A 172 6.44 28.61 -21.52
N GLU A 173 6.15 29.92 -21.29
CA GLU A 173 5.45 30.34 -20.07
C GLU A 173 4.07 29.70 -19.96
N LEU A 174 3.33 29.65 -21.08
CA LEU A 174 2.01 29.03 -21.11
C LEU A 174 2.05 27.52 -20.83
N LYS A 175 3.06 26.81 -21.30
CA LYS A 175 3.27 25.38 -20.97
C LYS A 175 3.44 25.17 -19.46
N GLU A 176 4.18 26.04 -18.77
CA GLU A 176 4.33 25.98 -17.31
C GLU A 176 3.00 26.23 -16.58
N ILE A 177 2.21 27.21 -17.06
CA ILE A 177 0.89 27.52 -16.52
C ILE A 177 -0.04 26.33 -16.70
N ILE A 178 -0.08 25.74 -17.88
CA ILE A 178 -0.89 24.54 -18.18
C ILE A 178 -0.46 23.38 -17.26
N ALA A 179 0.84 23.12 -17.10
CA ALA A 179 1.34 22.06 -16.24
C ALA A 179 0.95 22.27 -14.77
N LYS A 180 1.00 23.49 -14.27
CA LYS A 180 0.55 23.84 -12.91
C LYS A 180 -0.95 23.63 -12.73
N GLU A 181 -1.75 24.02 -13.72
CA GLU A 181 -3.21 23.85 -13.66
C GLU A 181 -3.60 22.37 -13.76
N ILE A 182 -2.94 21.58 -14.60
CA ILE A 182 -3.12 20.12 -14.67
C ILE A 182 -2.85 19.49 -13.29
N ASN A 183 -1.73 19.80 -12.66
CA ASN A 183 -1.38 19.26 -11.35
C ASN A 183 -2.39 19.65 -10.27
N LYS A 184 -2.87 20.90 -10.31
CA LYS A 184 -3.91 21.38 -9.39
C LYS A 184 -5.20 20.60 -9.57
N GLU A 185 -5.66 20.41 -10.81
CA GLU A 185 -6.89 19.67 -11.10
C GLU A 185 -6.77 18.17 -10.78
N LEU A 186 -5.59 17.55 -10.98
CA LEU A 186 -5.32 16.17 -10.54
C LEU A 186 -5.38 16.04 -9.02
N ASN A 187 -4.83 17.01 -8.28
CA ASN A 187 -4.89 17.02 -6.82
C ASN A 187 -6.33 17.23 -6.33
N ASN A 188 -7.08 18.17 -6.92
CA ASN A 188 -8.49 18.38 -6.59
C ASN A 188 -9.33 17.12 -6.83
N PHE A 189 -9.09 16.46 -7.96
CA PHE A 189 -9.73 15.18 -8.29
C PHE A 189 -9.38 14.09 -7.26
N ALA A 190 -8.09 13.96 -6.90
CA ALA A 190 -7.64 12.98 -5.92
C ALA A 190 -8.28 13.22 -4.53
N GLU A 191 -8.39 14.49 -4.10
CA GLU A 191 -9.06 14.84 -2.84
C GLU A 191 -10.57 14.52 -2.89
N ASP A 192 -11.27 14.87 -3.97
CA ASP A 192 -12.71 14.55 -4.15
C ASP A 192 -12.96 13.04 -4.04
N ILE A 193 -12.12 12.24 -4.70
CA ILE A 193 -12.24 10.78 -4.61
C ILE A 193 -11.93 10.28 -3.19
N PHE A 194 -10.89 10.80 -2.56
CA PHE A 194 -10.53 10.41 -1.19
C PHE A 194 -11.67 10.70 -0.21
N GLU A 195 -12.33 11.87 -0.31
CA GLU A 195 -13.48 12.19 0.52
C GLU A 195 -14.66 11.24 0.28
N ARG A 196 -14.94 10.90 -0.96
CA ARG A 196 -16.01 9.94 -1.32
C ARG A 196 -15.74 8.52 -0.83
N LEU A 197 -14.47 8.10 -0.71
CA LEU A 197 -14.12 6.79 -0.17
C LEU A 197 -14.44 6.66 1.33
N LYS A 198 -14.56 7.78 2.06
CA LYS A 198 -14.96 7.78 3.47
C LYS A 198 -16.39 7.24 3.69
N ASP A 199 -17.26 7.36 2.70
CA ASP A 199 -18.67 6.94 2.81
C ASP A 199 -18.81 5.40 2.95
N PHE A 200 -17.82 4.64 2.46
CA PHE A 200 -17.83 3.17 2.49
C PHE A 200 -16.62 2.54 3.20
N SER A 201 -15.79 3.34 3.84
CA SER A 201 -14.62 2.87 4.57
C SER A 201 -14.75 3.19 6.05
N PHE A 202 -14.21 2.32 6.90
CA PHE A 202 -14.09 2.59 8.33
C PHE A 202 -12.96 3.59 8.59
N ASP A 203 -11.84 3.44 7.90
CA ASP A 203 -10.69 4.34 7.96
C ASP A 203 -9.94 4.34 6.63
N LEU A 204 -9.15 5.39 6.36
CA LEU A 204 -8.40 5.59 5.13
C LEU A 204 -6.98 6.04 5.41
N ALA A 205 -6.02 5.50 4.67
CA ALA A 205 -4.63 5.93 4.69
C ALA A 205 -4.15 6.26 3.27
N LYS A 206 -3.67 7.50 3.05
CA LYS A 206 -3.04 7.89 1.79
C LYS A 206 -1.65 7.27 1.68
N GLY A 207 -1.42 6.51 0.62
CA GLY A 207 -0.12 5.99 0.24
C GLY A 207 0.65 6.98 -0.65
N LYS A 208 1.95 6.74 -0.80
CA LYS A 208 2.76 7.46 -1.79
C LYS A 208 2.33 7.06 -3.19
N LEU A 209 2.34 8.01 -4.12
CA LEU A 209 2.19 7.70 -5.54
C LEU A 209 3.40 6.88 -5.99
N LEU A 210 3.14 5.76 -6.64
CA LEU A 210 4.20 4.85 -7.08
C LEU A 210 4.56 5.16 -8.52
N GLU A 211 5.84 5.21 -8.79
CA GLU A 211 6.39 5.41 -10.13
C GLU A 211 6.21 4.15 -11.00
N LYS A 212 6.40 4.31 -12.32
CA LYS A 212 6.27 3.26 -13.32
C LYS A 212 7.12 2.02 -13.00
N GLU A 213 8.34 2.23 -12.53
CA GLU A 213 9.31 1.18 -12.19
C GLU A 213 8.76 0.23 -11.11
N LEU A 214 7.96 0.75 -10.18
CA LEU A 214 7.34 -0.02 -9.11
C LEU A 214 5.99 -0.62 -9.50
N THR A 215 5.23 0.08 -10.35
CA THR A 215 3.90 -0.38 -10.77
C THR A 215 3.93 -1.26 -12.02
N GLY A 216 4.97 -1.15 -12.84
CA GLY A 216 5.05 -1.74 -14.19
C GLY A 216 4.07 -1.11 -15.18
N LYS A 217 3.44 0.04 -14.84
CA LYS A 217 2.41 0.70 -15.63
C LYS A 217 2.90 1.98 -16.28
N GLU A 218 2.56 2.13 -17.56
CA GLU A 218 2.89 3.33 -18.34
C GLU A 218 2.06 4.56 -17.91
N LYS A 219 0.91 4.33 -17.31
CA LYS A 219 -0.03 5.40 -16.93
C LYS A 219 0.34 5.95 -15.56
N PRO A 220 0.41 7.29 -15.39
CA PRO A 220 0.75 7.89 -14.12
C PRO A 220 -0.33 7.63 -13.07
N MET A 221 0.11 7.26 -11.87
CA MET A 221 -0.76 7.11 -10.71
C MET A 221 -1.15 8.49 -10.17
N VAL A 222 -2.43 8.67 -9.88
CA VAL A 222 -3.00 9.93 -9.37
C VAL A 222 -3.42 9.80 -7.90
N LEU A 223 -3.82 8.61 -7.50
CA LEU A 223 -4.22 8.33 -6.12
C LEU A 223 -3.81 6.92 -5.73
N ASN A 224 -3.32 6.77 -4.50
CA ASN A 224 -3.03 5.50 -3.85
C ASN A 224 -3.58 5.56 -2.43
N VAL A 225 -4.55 4.70 -2.11
CA VAL A 225 -5.24 4.70 -0.81
C VAL A 225 -5.38 3.27 -0.31
N SER A 226 -5.07 3.07 0.97
CA SER A 226 -5.48 1.90 1.72
C SER A 226 -6.78 2.21 2.45
N CYS A 227 -7.75 1.32 2.32
CA CYS A 227 -9.07 1.40 2.92
C CYS A 227 -9.22 0.29 3.95
N LEU A 228 -9.57 0.64 5.18
CA LEU A 228 -9.95 -0.32 6.21
C LEU A 228 -11.48 -0.49 6.17
N ILE A 229 -11.96 -1.69 5.87
CA ILE A 229 -13.37 -1.98 5.61
C ILE A 229 -13.89 -2.96 6.65
N LEU A 230 -15.07 -2.70 7.20
CA LEU A 230 -15.79 -3.68 8.03
C LEU A 230 -16.17 -4.91 7.20
N GLU A 231 -16.01 -6.10 7.73
CA GLU A 231 -16.29 -7.36 7.01
C GLU A 231 -17.73 -7.45 6.50
N ASP A 232 -18.68 -6.95 7.26
CA ASP A 232 -20.10 -6.90 6.88
C ASP A 232 -20.43 -5.81 5.83
N ARG A 233 -19.50 -4.92 5.52
CA ARG A 233 -19.63 -3.84 4.53
C ARG A 233 -18.83 -4.06 3.24
N ILE A 234 -18.15 -5.21 3.09
CA ILE A 234 -17.28 -5.49 1.93
C ILE A 234 -18.05 -5.46 0.61
N GLU A 235 -19.25 -6.03 0.57
CA GLU A 235 -20.05 -6.03 -0.66
C GLU A 235 -20.57 -4.62 -1.03
N ASP A 236 -20.90 -3.79 -0.04
CA ASP A 236 -21.26 -2.38 -0.27
C ASP A 236 -20.05 -1.58 -0.77
N PHE A 237 -18.88 -1.82 -0.17
CA PHE A 237 -17.62 -1.24 -0.62
C PHE A 237 -17.33 -1.57 -2.08
N LYS A 238 -17.38 -2.84 -2.48
CA LYS A 238 -17.15 -3.26 -3.86
C LYS A 238 -18.10 -2.58 -4.84
N LYS A 239 -19.40 -2.54 -4.53
CA LYS A 239 -20.41 -1.83 -5.34
C LYS A 239 -20.10 -0.33 -5.44
N GLY A 240 -19.72 0.30 -4.32
CA GLY A 240 -19.32 1.71 -4.29
C GLY A 240 -18.10 2.00 -5.16
N VAL A 241 -17.09 1.13 -5.10
CA VAL A 241 -15.88 1.23 -5.92
C VAL A 241 -16.17 1.03 -7.41
N GLU A 242 -17.02 0.08 -7.78
CA GLU A 242 -17.44 -0.13 -9.16
C GLU A 242 -18.23 1.07 -9.73
N ALA A 243 -19.13 1.63 -8.94
CA ALA A 243 -19.86 2.84 -9.33
C ALA A 243 -18.92 4.06 -9.47
N LEU A 244 -17.91 4.14 -8.59
CA LEU A 244 -16.88 5.16 -8.66
C LEU A 244 -16.04 5.03 -9.94
N ASP A 245 -15.58 3.81 -10.28
CA ASP A 245 -14.80 3.55 -11.50
C ASP A 245 -15.58 3.94 -12.76
N GLN A 246 -16.86 3.56 -12.86
CA GLN A 246 -17.72 3.97 -13.97
C GLN A 246 -17.81 5.49 -14.10
N GLY A 247 -17.93 6.21 -12.98
CA GLY A 247 -18.02 7.68 -12.97
C GLY A 247 -16.72 8.39 -13.37
N ILE A 248 -15.56 7.85 -12.98
CA ILE A 248 -14.26 8.46 -13.31
C ILE A 248 -13.74 8.06 -14.69
N ASN A 249 -14.18 6.93 -15.23
CA ASN A 249 -13.78 6.46 -16.56
C ASN A 249 -14.14 7.46 -17.66
N THR A 250 -15.30 8.10 -17.55
CA THR A 250 -15.75 9.17 -18.47
C THR A 250 -14.88 10.44 -18.40
N LYS A 251 -14.12 10.61 -17.32
CA LYS A 251 -13.22 11.75 -17.08
C LYS A 251 -11.76 11.45 -17.49
N GLY A 252 -11.49 10.28 -18.06
CA GLY A 252 -10.14 9.89 -18.49
C GLY A 252 -9.31 9.20 -17.40
N PHE A 253 -9.93 8.64 -16.36
CA PHE A 253 -9.27 7.88 -15.32
C PHE A 253 -9.72 6.41 -15.32
N TYR A 254 -9.00 5.55 -14.63
CA TYR A 254 -9.44 4.21 -14.28
C TYR A 254 -8.97 3.84 -12.88
N LEU A 255 -9.72 2.96 -12.25
CA LEU A 255 -9.49 2.51 -10.90
C LEU A 255 -9.12 1.03 -10.88
N GLU A 256 -8.18 0.67 -10.01
CA GLU A 256 -7.89 -0.71 -9.65
C GLU A 256 -8.06 -0.84 -8.14
N TYR A 257 -8.72 -1.91 -7.72
CA TYR A 257 -8.76 -2.26 -6.31
C TYR A 257 -8.33 -3.71 -6.11
N SER A 258 -7.72 -3.98 -4.98
CA SER A 258 -7.24 -5.31 -4.62
C SER A 258 -7.26 -5.50 -3.11
N GLY A 259 -7.37 -6.74 -2.70
CA GLY A 259 -7.41 -7.15 -1.30
C GLY A 259 -8.24 -8.42 -1.09
N PRO A 260 -8.42 -8.84 0.13
CA PRO A 260 -7.85 -8.22 1.33
C PRO A 260 -6.35 -8.44 1.47
N TRP A 261 -5.66 -7.41 1.94
CA TRP A 261 -4.23 -7.40 2.23
C TRP A 261 -3.96 -7.50 3.73
N PRO A 262 -2.77 -7.96 4.15
CA PRO A 262 -2.33 -7.79 5.53
C PRO A 262 -2.35 -6.30 5.93
N VAL A 263 -2.78 -6.03 7.16
CA VAL A 263 -3.15 -4.67 7.60
C VAL A 263 -1.90 -3.86 7.95
N TYR A 264 -1.07 -3.50 6.97
CA TYR A 264 0.16 -2.73 7.19
C TYR A 264 -0.08 -1.25 7.52
N ASN A 265 -1.11 -0.65 6.92
CA ASN A 265 -1.31 0.80 7.02
C ASN A 265 -2.08 1.22 8.27
N PHE A 266 -2.72 0.28 8.97
CA PHE A 266 -3.57 0.54 10.15
C PHE A 266 -3.09 -0.20 11.40
N SER A 267 -1.97 -0.91 11.34
CA SER A 267 -1.42 -1.73 12.45
C SER A 267 -0.21 -1.11 13.15
N VAL A 268 0.02 0.18 12.97
CA VAL A 268 1.16 0.88 13.58
C VAL A 268 0.91 1.08 15.07
N TYR A 269 1.86 0.66 15.92
CA TYR A 269 1.83 0.83 17.38
C TYR A 269 3.16 1.35 17.96
#